data_707190bd844a341c4b91136d2aab7ccc
#
_entry.id   707190bd844a341c4b91136d2aab7ccc
#
_cell.length_a   1.000
_cell.length_b   1.000
_cell.length_c   1.000
_cell.angle_alpha   90.00
_cell.angle_beta   90.00
_cell.angle_gamma   90.00
#
_symmetry.space_group_name_H-M   'P 1'
#
loop_
_entity.id
_entity.type
_entity.pdbx_description
1 polymer ?
#
loop_
_entity_poly.entity_id
_entity_poly.type
_entity_poly.pdbx_seq_one_letter_code
_entity_poly.pdbx_strand_id
1 'polypeptide(L)'
;MREHAQKEVTVGQSLDAGACLATARPEAGCVACASACPAQAIRIDARAVEIDHDICTGCARCVAACPTGALDLPAARPAALSPSLECSRVAAADRKADAQVVPCLGGVSAVQFLDMLAGLAGGARVSIVDRGWCADCASGGCAQPWESALHTARNDLALLGQASTCLEVAHAPLPQKRALPAPQPRRPRQPGYSRRQLFRRLTTPPPKPDRCRVTATLRGVGKVDVPALLARRAALHRLHELHRLHGGAELPGALFPVLAVTGAPDMRMAAALCPSGALSMREEADADRLIFDAARCLACGACEAAGGLALQPSGEGTHAGKLTLASRPAADCPRCRRRFAPRAGQRICDGCHKDDDLAAEAIGLTRRRQVPHGA
;
A
#
# COMPACT_ATOMS: atom_id res chain seq x y z
N MET A 1 30.09 16.49 35.06
CA MET A 1 28.96 15.55 34.91
C MET A 1 27.92 16.23 34.02
N ARG A 2 27.84 15.87 32.75
CA ARG A 2 26.86 16.41 31.81
C ARG A 2 25.78 15.36 31.69
N GLU A 3 24.59 15.67 32.20
CA GLU A 3 23.37 14.88 31.98
C GLU A 3 23.10 14.80 30.48
N HIS A 4 23.20 13.58 29.92
CA HIS A 4 22.65 13.28 28.62
C HIS A 4 21.12 13.22 28.78
N ALA A 5 20.48 14.33 28.48
CA ALA A 5 19.05 14.36 28.25
C ALA A 5 18.75 13.36 27.12
N GLN A 6 18.17 12.23 27.47
CA GLN A 6 17.57 11.29 26.52
C GLN A 6 16.49 12.04 25.75
N LYS A 7 16.82 12.39 24.52
CA LYS A 7 15.88 12.95 23.55
C LYS A 7 14.80 11.89 23.33
N GLU A 8 13.64 12.06 23.97
CA GLU A 8 12.45 11.24 23.69
C GLU A 8 12.18 11.37 22.20
N VAL A 9 12.48 10.29 21.46
CA VAL A 9 12.13 10.18 20.07
C VAL A 9 10.61 10.07 20.01
N THR A 10 9.97 11.15 19.65
CA THR A 10 8.55 11.17 19.32
C THR A 10 8.39 10.32 18.07
N VAL A 11 7.97 9.06 18.23
CA VAL A 11 7.67 8.14 17.13
C VAL A 11 6.39 8.63 16.46
N GLY A 12 6.52 9.59 15.55
CA GLY A 12 5.43 10.06 14.71
C GLY A 12 5.25 9.12 13.52
N GLN A 13 4.05 8.64 13.30
CA GLN A 13 3.66 8.08 12.01
C GLN A 13 3.70 9.22 10.99
N SER A 14 4.30 8.98 9.84
CA SER A 14 4.28 9.92 8.71
C SER A 14 3.50 9.33 7.56
N LEU A 15 2.81 10.21 6.83
CA LEU A 15 2.07 9.85 5.61
C LEU A 15 2.59 10.70 4.45
N ASP A 16 3.10 10.03 3.42
CA ASP A 16 3.35 10.65 2.12
C ASP A 16 2.03 10.73 1.33
N ALA A 17 1.46 11.92 1.31
CA ALA A 17 0.18 12.18 0.62
C ALA A 17 0.27 11.95 -0.90
N GLY A 18 1.44 12.14 -1.51
CA GLY A 18 1.66 11.91 -2.94
C GLY A 18 1.70 10.43 -3.32
N ALA A 19 2.21 9.61 -2.42
CA ALA A 19 2.26 8.15 -2.58
C ALA A 19 0.95 7.47 -2.15
N CYS A 20 0.14 8.09 -1.29
CA CYS A 20 -1.09 7.50 -0.78
C CYS A 20 -2.20 7.48 -1.84
N LEU A 21 -2.74 6.29 -2.12
CA LEU A 21 -3.83 6.14 -3.09
C LEU A 21 -5.10 6.90 -2.67
N ALA A 22 -5.47 6.84 -1.40
CA ALA A 22 -6.68 7.50 -0.91
C ALA A 22 -6.64 9.02 -1.07
N THR A 23 -5.45 9.64 -1.01
CA THR A 23 -5.28 11.09 -1.17
C THR A 23 -4.97 11.50 -2.60
N ALA A 24 -4.03 10.81 -3.26
CA ALA A 24 -3.55 11.16 -4.59
C ALA A 24 -4.45 10.62 -5.73
N ARG A 25 -5.15 9.50 -5.48
CA ARG A 25 -6.01 8.80 -6.46
C ARG A 25 -7.26 8.26 -5.78
N PRO A 26 -8.17 9.13 -5.31
CA PRO A 26 -9.34 8.71 -4.52
C PRO A 26 -10.26 7.76 -5.29
N GLU A 27 -10.23 7.79 -6.61
CA GLU A 27 -10.98 6.90 -7.50
C GLU A 27 -10.58 5.42 -7.29
N ALA A 28 -9.37 5.17 -6.79
CA ALA A 28 -8.90 3.81 -6.47
C ALA A 28 -9.58 3.19 -5.24
N GLY A 29 -10.30 3.98 -4.43
CA GLY A 29 -11.06 3.48 -3.28
C GLY A 29 -10.22 2.79 -2.20
N CYS A 30 -8.93 3.12 -2.06
CA CYS A 30 -8.03 2.42 -1.16
C CYS A 30 -8.37 2.64 0.31
N VAL A 31 -8.61 1.54 1.03
CA VAL A 31 -8.90 1.51 2.48
C VAL A 31 -7.97 0.57 3.27
N ALA A 32 -6.88 0.11 2.66
CA ALA A 32 -6.03 -0.95 3.20
C ALA A 32 -5.52 -0.66 4.63
N CYS A 33 -5.07 0.57 4.90
CA CYS A 33 -4.57 0.94 6.23
C CYS A 33 -5.68 1.00 7.30
N ALA A 34 -6.88 1.46 6.93
CA ALA A 34 -8.03 1.50 7.83
C ALA A 34 -8.53 0.09 8.17
N SER A 35 -8.63 -0.78 7.16
CA SER A 35 -9.04 -2.18 7.33
C SER A 35 -8.04 -2.99 8.17
N ALA A 36 -6.75 -2.67 8.08
CA ALA A 36 -5.71 -3.35 8.85
C ALA A 36 -5.56 -2.84 10.30
N CYS A 37 -6.23 -1.74 10.66
CA CYS A 37 -6.07 -1.12 11.96
C CYS A 37 -6.96 -1.78 13.04
N PRO A 38 -6.42 -2.55 14.01
CA PRO A 38 -7.22 -3.22 15.02
C PRO A 38 -7.89 -2.23 16.00
N ALA A 39 -7.29 -1.06 16.19
CA ALA A 39 -7.81 -0.01 17.05
C ALA A 39 -8.78 0.94 16.31
N GLN A 40 -9.04 0.73 15.03
CA GLN A 40 -9.86 1.62 14.19
C GLN A 40 -9.46 3.11 14.28
N ALA A 41 -8.16 3.35 14.46
CA ALA A 41 -7.59 4.69 14.60
C ALA A 41 -7.49 5.47 13.29
N ILE A 42 -7.76 4.84 12.14
CA ILE A 42 -7.59 5.45 10.82
C ILE A 42 -8.95 5.64 10.17
N ARG A 43 -9.21 6.88 9.75
CA ARG A 43 -10.39 7.25 8.96
C ARG A 43 -9.95 7.80 7.62
N ILE A 44 -10.69 7.43 6.59
CA ILE A 44 -10.47 7.93 5.23
C ILE A 44 -11.74 8.66 4.81
N ASP A 45 -11.59 9.92 4.48
CA ASP A 45 -12.68 10.80 4.05
C ASP A 45 -12.26 11.58 2.80
N ALA A 46 -13.05 11.42 1.73
CA ALA A 46 -12.82 12.03 0.42
C ALA A 46 -11.36 11.92 -0.06
N ARG A 47 -10.51 12.88 0.30
CA ARG A 47 -9.08 12.91 -0.06
C ARG A 47 -8.17 13.09 1.16
N ALA A 48 -8.67 12.74 2.33
CA ALA A 48 -7.94 12.89 3.58
C ALA A 48 -7.84 11.54 4.30
N VAL A 49 -6.69 11.31 4.89
CA VAL A 49 -6.46 10.21 5.83
C VAL A 49 -6.21 10.84 7.18
N GLU A 50 -7.03 10.52 8.14
CA GLU A 50 -6.91 10.99 9.51
C GLU A 50 -6.49 9.84 10.42
N ILE A 51 -5.44 10.07 11.22
CA ILE A 51 -4.98 9.13 12.23
C ILE A 51 -5.28 9.70 13.60
N ASP A 52 -6.10 9.01 14.35
CA ASP A 52 -6.42 9.36 15.73
C ASP A 52 -5.32 8.81 16.65
N HIS A 53 -4.42 9.69 17.07
CA HIS A 53 -3.30 9.32 17.92
C HIS A 53 -3.71 8.96 19.35
N ASP A 54 -4.93 9.34 19.77
CA ASP A 54 -5.43 9.03 21.11
C ASP A 54 -5.80 7.54 21.26
N ILE A 55 -6.16 6.89 20.13
CA ILE A 55 -6.49 5.48 20.10
C ILE A 55 -5.48 4.61 19.34
N CYS A 56 -4.52 5.23 18.66
CA CYS A 56 -3.48 4.52 17.92
C CYS A 56 -2.48 3.83 18.86
N THR A 57 -2.33 2.51 18.71
CA THR A 57 -1.40 1.69 19.50
C THR A 57 0.03 1.67 18.96
N GLY A 58 0.32 2.29 17.81
CA GLY A 58 1.64 2.28 17.19
C GLY A 58 2.10 0.90 16.69
N CYS A 59 1.18 -0.01 16.40
CA CYS A 59 1.49 -1.41 16.04
C CYS A 59 2.07 -1.62 14.64
N ALA A 60 2.08 -0.59 13.78
CA ALA A 60 2.57 -0.62 12.40
C ALA A 60 1.82 -1.54 11.42
N ARG A 61 0.69 -2.15 11.78
CA ARG A 61 -0.07 -2.99 10.84
C ARG A 61 -0.55 -2.22 9.62
N CYS A 62 -0.91 -0.96 9.77
CA CYS A 62 -1.27 -0.06 8.67
C CYS A 62 -0.09 0.21 7.71
N VAL A 63 1.14 0.23 8.23
CA VAL A 63 2.37 0.37 7.42
C VAL A 63 2.59 -0.89 6.58
N ALA A 64 2.50 -2.07 7.20
CA ALA A 64 2.65 -3.35 6.51
C ALA A 64 1.57 -3.58 5.44
N ALA A 65 0.35 -3.09 5.69
CA ALA A 65 -0.77 -3.23 4.75
C ALA A 65 -0.77 -2.17 3.63
N CYS A 66 0.04 -1.10 3.73
CA CYS A 66 0.04 -0.03 2.73
C CYS A 66 0.69 -0.48 1.41
N PRO A 67 -0.07 -0.62 0.31
CA PRO A 67 0.48 -1.17 -0.93
C PRO A 67 1.49 -0.25 -1.61
N THR A 68 1.47 1.04 -1.29
CA THR A 68 2.38 2.04 -1.87
C THR A 68 3.48 2.47 -0.93
N GLY A 69 3.49 1.97 0.32
CA GLY A 69 4.45 2.39 1.34
C GLY A 69 4.33 3.86 1.74
N ALA A 70 3.15 4.45 1.52
CA ALA A 70 2.90 5.86 1.86
C ALA A 70 2.91 6.12 3.37
N LEU A 71 2.63 5.10 4.18
CA LEU A 71 2.71 5.18 5.64
C LEU A 71 4.08 4.69 6.10
N ASP A 72 4.70 5.43 6.99
CA ASP A 72 5.95 5.06 7.63
C ASP A 72 5.86 5.17 9.15
N LEU A 73 6.50 4.22 9.82
CA LEU A 73 6.73 4.22 11.26
C LEU A 73 8.17 3.73 11.48
N PRO A 74 9.13 4.62 11.71
CA PRO A 74 10.54 4.26 11.82
C PRO A 74 10.82 3.14 12.84
N ALA A 75 10.07 3.10 13.94
CA ALA A 75 10.19 2.05 14.96
C ALA A 75 9.76 0.66 14.47
N ALA A 76 9.05 0.56 13.34
CA ALA A 76 8.61 -0.72 12.78
C ALA A 76 9.63 -1.32 11.79
N ARG A 77 10.63 -0.53 11.39
CA ARG A 77 11.67 -1.03 10.49
C ARG A 77 12.65 -1.91 11.28
N PRO A 78 12.90 -3.13 10.82
CA PRO A 78 13.97 -3.93 11.39
C PRO A 78 15.31 -3.19 11.27
N ALA A 79 15.94 -2.91 12.41
CA ALA A 79 17.19 -2.13 12.45
C ALA A 79 18.43 -2.99 12.24
N ALA A 80 18.35 -4.28 12.46
CA ALA A 80 19.47 -5.21 12.39
C ALA A 80 19.05 -6.51 11.70
N LEU A 81 20.05 -7.21 11.15
CA LEU A 81 19.91 -8.58 10.66
C LEU A 81 19.87 -9.52 11.86
N SER A 82 18.67 -9.78 12.34
CA SER A 82 18.47 -10.68 13.48
C SER A 82 17.72 -11.94 13.03
N PRO A 83 18.13 -13.11 13.50
CA PRO A 83 17.47 -14.37 13.17
C PRO A 83 16.13 -14.56 13.89
N SER A 84 15.76 -13.65 14.77
CA SER A 84 14.52 -13.76 15.57
C SER A 84 13.80 -12.44 15.70
N LEU A 85 12.46 -12.49 15.68
CA LEU A 85 11.57 -11.36 15.88
C LEU A 85 10.69 -11.58 17.11
N GLU A 86 10.61 -10.57 17.97
CA GLU A 86 9.70 -10.56 19.11
C GLU A 86 8.93 -9.25 19.20
N CYS A 87 7.74 -9.29 19.78
CA CYS A 87 6.95 -8.08 19.98
C CYS A 87 7.42 -7.24 21.17
N SER A 88 7.12 -5.95 21.17
CA SER A 88 7.52 -5.00 22.22
C SER A 88 6.95 -5.33 23.62
N ARG A 89 5.96 -6.22 23.74
CA ARG A 89 5.42 -6.68 25.02
C ARG A 89 6.32 -7.67 25.75
N VAL A 90 7.37 -8.16 25.14
CA VAL A 90 8.33 -9.05 25.80
C VAL A 90 9.34 -8.22 26.55
N ALA A 91 9.46 -8.47 27.85
CA ALA A 91 10.46 -7.79 28.69
C ALA A 91 11.87 -8.22 28.29
N ALA A 92 12.85 -7.36 28.43
CA ALA A 92 14.23 -7.63 28.03
C ALA A 92 14.81 -8.93 28.64
N ALA A 93 14.45 -9.24 29.89
CA ALA A 93 14.86 -10.44 30.58
C ALA A 93 14.25 -11.74 30.02
N ASP A 94 13.12 -11.64 29.32
CA ASP A 94 12.38 -12.78 28.77
C ASP A 94 12.59 -12.95 27.25
N ARG A 95 13.34 -12.04 26.62
CA ARG A 95 13.63 -12.08 25.20
C ARG A 95 14.59 -13.19 24.88
N LYS A 96 14.39 -13.78 23.68
CA LYS A 96 15.40 -14.61 23.07
C LYS A 96 16.66 -13.79 22.83
N ALA A 97 17.83 -14.35 23.11
CA ALA A 97 19.09 -13.72 22.74
C ALA A 97 19.05 -13.39 21.23
N ASP A 98 19.54 -12.27 20.82
CA ASP A 98 19.55 -11.77 19.44
C ASP A 98 18.18 -11.49 18.81
N ALA A 99 17.10 -11.50 19.60
CA ALA A 99 15.79 -11.15 19.07
C ALA A 99 15.66 -9.66 18.80
N GLN A 100 15.22 -9.34 17.60
CA GLN A 100 14.83 -8.00 17.25
C GLN A 100 13.41 -7.70 17.75
N VAL A 101 13.27 -6.58 18.42
CA VAL A 101 11.98 -6.13 18.92
C VAL A 101 11.27 -5.26 17.89
N VAL A 102 10.06 -5.69 17.52
CA VAL A 102 9.15 -4.92 16.68
C VAL A 102 7.93 -4.48 17.49
N PRO A 103 7.27 -3.38 17.13
CA PRO A 103 6.07 -2.91 17.85
C PRO A 103 4.99 -3.98 17.96
N CYS A 104 4.73 -4.68 16.86
CA CYS A 104 3.81 -5.81 16.79
C CYS A 104 4.28 -6.75 15.67
N LEU A 105 4.22 -8.06 15.90
CA LEU A 105 4.57 -9.05 14.87
C LEU A 105 3.67 -8.95 13.64
N GLY A 106 2.40 -8.56 13.78
CA GLY A 106 1.49 -8.30 12.67
C GLY A 106 1.79 -7.03 11.87
N GLY A 107 2.75 -6.21 12.30
CA GLY A 107 3.27 -5.06 11.56
C GLY A 107 4.47 -5.39 10.67
N VAL A 108 4.87 -6.66 10.57
CA VAL A 108 5.94 -7.13 9.69
C VAL A 108 5.34 -7.61 8.37
N SER A 109 5.80 -7.06 7.26
CA SER A 109 5.32 -7.43 5.92
C SER A 109 6.07 -8.65 5.36
N ALA A 110 5.49 -9.29 4.34
CA ALA A 110 6.16 -10.38 3.60
C ALA A 110 7.52 -9.95 3.04
N VAL A 111 7.60 -8.74 2.49
CA VAL A 111 8.85 -8.19 1.94
C VAL A 111 9.92 -8.06 3.03
N GLN A 112 9.55 -7.65 4.24
CA GLN A 112 10.49 -7.55 5.35
C GLN A 112 11.03 -8.91 5.80
N PHE A 113 10.20 -9.96 5.79
CA PHE A 113 10.69 -11.34 6.05
C PHE A 113 11.72 -11.79 5.01
N LEU A 114 11.45 -11.52 3.73
CA LEU A 114 12.36 -11.84 2.63
C LEU A 114 13.65 -11.01 2.72
N ASP A 115 13.56 -9.74 3.07
CA ASP A 115 14.73 -8.86 3.29
C ASP A 115 15.63 -9.37 4.42
N MET A 116 15.03 -9.85 5.51
CA MET A 116 15.79 -10.41 6.63
C MET A 116 16.53 -11.68 6.22
N LEU A 117 15.87 -12.60 5.51
CA LEU A 117 16.52 -13.82 4.99
C LEU A 117 17.65 -13.49 4.04
N ALA A 118 17.44 -12.60 3.10
CA ALA A 118 18.44 -12.21 2.11
C ALA A 118 19.66 -11.52 2.73
N GLY A 119 19.49 -10.87 3.88
CA GLY A 119 20.58 -10.21 4.61
C GLY A 119 21.37 -11.14 5.53
N LEU A 120 20.88 -12.33 5.83
CA LEU A 120 21.56 -13.31 6.65
C LEU A 120 22.43 -14.23 5.78
N ALA A 121 23.50 -14.78 6.34
CA ALA A 121 24.36 -15.72 5.61
C ALA A 121 23.59 -16.98 5.17
N GLY A 122 24.04 -17.62 4.10
CA GLY A 122 23.36 -18.75 3.47
C GLY A 122 22.97 -19.85 4.46
N GLY A 123 21.72 -20.33 4.36
CA GLY A 123 21.15 -21.34 5.25
C GLY A 123 20.58 -20.80 6.57
N ALA A 124 20.59 -19.49 6.77
CA ALA A 124 20.01 -18.86 7.96
C ALA A 124 18.47 -19.02 7.98
N ARG A 125 17.94 -19.02 9.21
CA ARG A 125 16.50 -19.06 9.47
C ARG A 125 16.06 -17.80 10.17
N VAL A 126 14.86 -17.33 9.86
CA VAL A 126 14.18 -16.25 10.59
C VAL A 126 13.04 -16.85 11.37
N SER A 127 13.04 -16.61 12.68
CA SER A 127 12.06 -17.15 13.61
C SER A 127 11.17 -16.05 14.17
N ILE A 128 9.85 -16.22 14.05
CA ILE A 128 8.88 -15.41 14.76
C ILE A 128 8.65 -16.05 16.12
N VAL A 129 8.99 -15.35 17.20
CA VAL A 129 8.79 -15.87 18.55
C VAL A 129 7.38 -15.53 19.04
N ASP A 130 6.51 -16.54 19.03
CA ASP A 130 5.13 -16.42 19.52
C ASP A 130 5.07 -16.70 21.00
N ARG A 131 4.62 -15.69 21.76
CA ARG A 131 4.46 -15.77 23.22
C ARG A 131 3.02 -16.07 23.67
N GLY A 132 2.10 -16.29 22.71
CA GLY A 132 0.70 -16.64 22.98
C GLY A 132 -0.18 -15.47 23.42
N TRP A 133 0.25 -14.22 23.28
CA TRP A 133 -0.48 -13.05 23.82
C TRP A 133 -1.29 -12.27 22.78
N CYS A 134 -1.22 -12.66 21.51
CA CYS A 134 -1.73 -11.82 20.42
C CYS A 134 -3.25 -11.74 20.39
N ALA A 135 -3.95 -12.80 20.77
CA ALA A 135 -5.41 -12.82 20.81
C ALA A 135 -5.99 -11.76 21.78
N ASP A 136 -5.33 -11.61 22.94
CA ASP A 136 -5.76 -10.69 24.02
C ASP A 136 -5.10 -9.32 23.93
N CYS A 137 -4.40 -9.04 22.82
CA CYS A 137 -3.67 -7.78 22.65
C CYS A 137 -4.46 -6.80 21.79
N ALA A 138 -4.64 -5.57 22.28
CA ALA A 138 -5.28 -4.49 21.51
C ALA A 138 -4.61 -4.23 20.14
N SER A 139 -3.31 -4.54 20.00
CA SER A 139 -2.59 -4.42 18.74
C SER A 139 -2.62 -5.70 17.91
N GLY A 140 -2.83 -6.86 18.52
CA GLY A 140 -2.87 -8.16 17.85
C GLY A 140 -4.18 -8.37 17.09
N GLY A 141 -5.29 -8.25 17.80
CA GLY A 141 -6.64 -8.42 17.26
C GLY A 141 -6.99 -9.84 16.80
N CYS A 142 -6.03 -10.77 16.78
CA CYS A 142 -6.19 -12.19 16.45
C CYS A 142 -5.01 -12.98 16.99
N ALA A 143 -5.12 -14.32 17.05
CA ALA A 143 -4.10 -15.20 17.60
C ALA A 143 -2.76 -15.14 16.82
N GLN A 144 -2.84 -15.00 15.52
CA GLN A 144 -1.67 -15.06 14.62
C GLN A 144 -1.66 -13.87 13.64
N PRO A 145 -1.39 -12.66 14.12
CA PRO A 145 -1.48 -11.46 13.27
C PRO A 145 -0.42 -11.39 12.15
N TRP A 146 0.59 -12.24 12.18
CA TRP A 146 1.65 -12.36 11.17
C TRP A 146 1.36 -13.40 10.09
N GLU A 147 0.34 -14.23 10.24
CA GLU A 147 0.13 -15.44 9.41
C GLU A 147 0.05 -15.13 7.92
N SER A 148 -0.72 -14.14 7.52
CA SER A 148 -0.87 -13.77 6.12
C SER A 148 0.44 -13.33 5.48
N ALA A 149 1.22 -12.49 6.16
CA ALA A 149 2.51 -12.02 5.65
C ALA A 149 3.54 -13.16 5.58
N LEU A 150 3.55 -14.03 6.60
CA LEU A 150 4.42 -15.20 6.65
C LEU A 150 4.09 -16.20 5.54
N HIS A 151 2.81 -16.47 5.32
CA HIS A 151 2.32 -17.34 4.24
C HIS A 151 2.76 -16.81 2.87
N THR A 152 2.57 -15.53 2.61
CA THR A 152 3.00 -14.89 1.36
C THR A 152 4.52 -15.04 1.17
N ALA A 153 5.32 -14.75 2.19
CA ALA A 153 6.76 -14.87 2.08
C ALA A 153 7.22 -16.33 1.87
N ARG A 154 6.56 -17.31 2.50
CA ARG A 154 6.84 -18.75 2.31
C ARG A 154 6.49 -19.22 0.90
N ASN A 155 5.39 -18.73 0.34
CA ASN A 155 5.02 -19.04 -1.04
C ASN A 155 6.05 -18.47 -2.03
N ASP A 156 6.50 -17.23 -1.81
CA ASP A 156 7.53 -16.63 -2.66
C ASP A 156 8.84 -17.43 -2.60
N LEU A 157 9.24 -17.89 -1.41
CA LEU A 157 10.42 -18.77 -1.25
C LEU A 157 10.24 -20.11 -1.96
N ALA A 158 9.06 -20.73 -1.83
CA ALA A 158 8.78 -22.01 -2.50
C ALA A 158 8.88 -21.86 -4.03
N LEU A 159 8.39 -20.75 -4.60
CA LEU A 159 8.52 -20.45 -6.02
C LEU A 159 9.99 -20.30 -6.46
N LEU A 160 10.88 -19.89 -5.55
CA LEU A 160 12.31 -19.80 -5.80
C LEU A 160 13.04 -21.13 -5.59
N GLY A 161 12.33 -22.22 -5.28
CA GLY A 161 12.93 -23.51 -4.91
C GLY A 161 13.61 -23.49 -3.54
N GLN A 162 13.34 -22.48 -2.71
CA GLN A 162 13.88 -22.37 -1.37
C GLN A 162 13.00 -23.10 -0.34
N ALA A 163 13.63 -23.64 0.70
CA ALA A 163 12.87 -24.26 1.76
C ALA A 163 12.04 -23.23 2.53
N SER A 164 10.72 -23.37 2.52
CA SER A 164 9.81 -22.51 3.29
C SER A 164 10.07 -22.57 4.80
N THR A 165 10.76 -23.60 5.27
CA THR A 165 11.23 -23.77 6.66
C THR A 165 12.29 -22.77 7.09
N CYS A 166 12.85 -21.97 6.17
CA CYS A 166 13.72 -20.84 6.52
C CYS A 166 12.96 -19.75 7.30
N LEU A 167 11.63 -19.70 7.18
CA LEU A 167 10.76 -18.85 7.96
C LEU A 167 9.95 -19.71 8.91
N GLU A 168 10.22 -19.66 10.20
CA GLU A 168 9.57 -20.50 11.20
C GLU A 168 8.84 -19.71 12.28
N VAL A 169 7.90 -20.33 12.95
CA VAL A 169 7.26 -19.81 14.15
C VAL A 169 7.72 -20.66 15.33
N ALA A 170 8.43 -20.02 16.25
CA ALA A 170 8.84 -20.64 17.50
C ALA A 170 7.76 -20.35 18.56
N HIS A 171 6.95 -21.36 18.86
CA HIS A 171 5.98 -21.26 19.94
C HIS A 171 6.71 -21.39 21.28
N ALA A 172 6.80 -20.29 22.01
CA ALA A 172 7.46 -20.21 23.30
C ALA A 172 6.57 -19.41 24.28
N PRO A 173 5.39 -19.95 24.65
CA PRO A 173 4.39 -19.23 25.42
C PRO A 173 4.95 -18.85 26.80
N LEU A 174 4.58 -17.65 27.25
CA LEU A 174 4.88 -17.15 28.58
C LEU A 174 3.56 -16.77 29.29
N PRO A 175 3.50 -16.91 30.63
CA PRO A 175 2.33 -16.45 31.35
C PRO A 175 2.02 -14.98 31.08
N GLN A 176 0.76 -14.63 30.86
CA GLN A 176 0.35 -13.27 30.49
C GLN A 176 0.76 -12.20 31.53
N LYS A 177 0.88 -12.58 32.80
CA LYS A 177 1.39 -11.70 33.87
C LYS A 177 2.83 -11.21 33.64
N ARG A 178 3.60 -11.87 32.76
CA ARG A 178 4.96 -11.46 32.35
C ARG A 178 4.98 -10.54 31.14
N ALA A 179 3.84 -10.39 30.47
CA ALA A 179 3.74 -9.47 29.36
C ALA A 179 3.79 -8.02 29.85
N LEU A 180 4.61 -7.19 29.21
CA LEU A 180 4.51 -5.75 29.40
C LEU A 180 3.12 -5.26 28.98
N PRO A 181 2.64 -4.15 29.55
CA PRO A 181 1.37 -3.57 29.13
C PRO A 181 1.28 -3.46 27.61
N ALA A 182 0.12 -3.78 27.04
CA ALA A 182 -0.10 -3.55 25.62
C ALA A 182 0.15 -2.07 25.30
N PRO A 183 0.68 -1.75 24.12
CA PRO A 183 0.83 -0.37 23.71
C PRO A 183 -0.49 0.35 23.91
N GLN A 184 -0.52 1.28 24.84
CA GLN A 184 -1.71 2.09 25.07
C GLN A 184 -1.73 3.25 24.08
N PRO A 185 -2.93 3.70 23.69
CA PRO A 185 -3.06 4.93 22.94
C PRO A 185 -2.32 6.04 23.69
N ARG A 186 -1.56 6.84 22.95
CA ARG A 186 -0.90 7.99 23.54
C ARG A 186 -1.96 9.02 23.88
N ARG A 187 -2.44 9.03 25.11
CA ARG A 187 -3.16 10.20 25.61
C ARG A 187 -2.19 11.37 25.52
N PRO A 188 -2.55 12.48 24.85
CA PRO A 188 -1.73 13.68 24.91
C PRO A 188 -1.46 13.94 26.40
N ARG A 189 -0.19 14.09 26.80
CA ARG A 189 0.13 14.60 28.13
C ARG A 189 -0.68 15.88 28.28
N GLN A 190 -1.72 15.85 29.11
CA GLN A 190 -2.41 17.07 29.45
C GLN A 190 -1.35 17.98 30.03
N PRO A 191 -0.97 19.06 29.36
CA PRO A 191 -0.01 20.00 29.94
C PRO A 191 -0.62 20.42 31.26
N GLY A 192 0.13 20.28 32.36
CA GLY A 192 -0.31 20.74 33.66
C GLY A 192 -0.65 22.22 33.56
N TYR A 193 -1.92 22.53 33.50
CA TYR A 193 -2.36 23.91 33.35
C TYR A 193 -2.21 24.66 34.66
N SER A 194 -1.50 25.78 34.62
CA SER A 194 -1.59 26.76 35.70
C SER A 194 -3.03 27.27 35.80
N ARG A 195 -3.46 27.70 37.00
CA ARG A 195 -4.81 28.26 37.22
C ARG A 195 -5.16 29.34 36.16
N ARG A 196 -4.17 30.13 35.72
CA ARG A 196 -4.32 31.15 34.67
C ARG A 196 -4.61 30.57 33.29
N GLN A 197 -4.03 29.42 32.93
CA GLN A 197 -4.30 28.72 31.67
C GLN A 197 -5.66 28.02 31.67
N LEU A 198 -6.13 27.57 32.86
CA LEU A 198 -7.47 27.01 32.99
C LEU A 198 -8.54 28.07 32.69
N PHE A 199 -8.39 29.29 33.24
CA PHE A 199 -9.33 30.40 32.97
C PHE A 199 -9.34 30.83 31.50
N ARG A 200 -8.19 30.86 30.82
CA ARG A 200 -8.14 31.13 29.38
C ARG A 200 -8.89 30.07 28.55
N ARG A 201 -8.93 28.81 28.97
CA ARG A 201 -9.67 27.77 28.25
C ARG A 201 -11.18 27.84 28.42
N LEU A 202 -11.67 28.39 29.51
CA LEU A 202 -13.11 28.62 29.71
C LEU A 202 -13.64 29.71 28.78
N THR A 203 -12.76 30.57 28.26
CA THR A 203 -13.13 31.66 27.33
C THR A 203 -12.71 31.41 25.87
N THR A 204 -11.93 30.34 25.62
CA THR A 204 -11.48 29.97 24.27
C THR A 204 -12.06 28.59 23.91
N PRO A 205 -12.64 28.39 22.71
CA PRO A 205 -13.10 27.08 22.29
C PRO A 205 -11.95 26.06 22.40
N PRO A 206 -12.23 24.81 22.81
CA PRO A 206 -11.22 23.80 22.97
C PRO A 206 -10.44 23.64 21.67
N PRO A 207 -9.08 23.54 21.71
CA PRO A 207 -8.32 23.20 20.53
C PRO A 207 -8.88 21.89 19.99
N LYS A 208 -9.11 21.85 18.69
CA LYS A 208 -9.51 20.61 18.02
C LYS A 208 -8.51 19.52 18.40
N PRO A 209 -8.98 18.28 18.67
CA PRO A 209 -8.06 17.18 18.99
C PRO A 209 -6.97 17.10 17.92
N ASP A 210 -5.77 16.78 18.38
CA ASP A 210 -4.54 16.72 17.55
C ASP A 210 -4.67 15.54 16.58
N ARG A 211 -5.56 15.69 15.61
CA ARG A 211 -5.75 14.76 14.50
C ARG A 211 -4.78 15.19 13.42
N CYS A 212 -3.78 14.37 13.16
CA CYS A 212 -2.92 14.56 12.00
C CYS A 212 -3.77 14.37 10.74
N ARG A 213 -4.37 15.47 10.27
CA ARG A 213 -5.11 15.49 9.01
C ARG A 213 -4.14 15.82 7.88
N VAL A 214 -3.78 14.81 7.12
CA VAL A 214 -3.00 15.00 5.90
C VAL A 214 -3.95 15.19 4.74
N THR A 215 -4.09 16.43 4.29
CA THR A 215 -4.80 16.75 3.03
C THR A 215 -3.77 16.89 1.92
N ALA A 216 -3.92 16.14 0.83
CA ALA A 216 -3.11 16.34 -0.35
C ALA A 216 -3.50 17.67 -1.02
N THR A 217 -2.58 18.61 -1.07
CA THR A 217 -2.66 19.67 -2.06
C THR A 217 -2.31 19.07 -3.41
N LEU A 218 -3.23 19.11 -4.35
CA LEU A 218 -3.05 18.65 -5.73
C LEU A 218 -1.93 19.46 -6.40
N ARG A 219 -0.69 19.05 -6.22
CA ARG A 219 0.38 19.36 -7.17
C ARG A 219 0.34 18.25 -8.21
N GLY A 220 0.34 18.64 -9.49
CA GLY A 220 0.14 17.79 -10.64
C GLY A 220 0.76 16.39 -10.47
N VAL A 221 -0.02 15.37 -10.77
CA VAL A 221 0.33 13.95 -10.62
C VAL A 221 1.45 13.61 -11.61
N GLY A 222 2.68 13.93 -11.24
CA GLY A 222 3.87 13.38 -11.86
C GLY A 222 4.05 11.91 -11.43
N LYS A 223 4.72 11.12 -12.26
CA LYS A 223 5.17 9.77 -11.84
C LYS A 223 6.06 9.92 -10.61
N VAL A 224 5.53 9.61 -9.45
CA VAL A 224 6.28 9.66 -8.19
C VAL A 224 6.94 8.29 -8.00
N ASP A 225 8.22 8.29 -7.64
CA ASP A 225 8.88 7.07 -7.14
C ASP A 225 8.21 6.68 -5.83
N VAL A 226 7.30 5.73 -5.90
CA VAL A 226 6.54 5.26 -4.75
C VAL A 226 7.49 4.47 -3.85
N PRO A 227 7.56 4.74 -2.53
CA PRO A 227 8.47 4.04 -1.63
C PRO A 227 8.40 2.52 -1.74
N ALA A 228 7.19 1.96 -1.89
CA ALA A 228 6.99 0.53 -2.08
C ALA A 228 7.60 0.00 -3.40
N LEU A 229 7.70 0.82 -4.45
CA LEU A 229 8.35 0.40 -5.69
C LEU A 229 9.86 0.23 -5.51
N LEU A 230 10.49 1.12 -4.77
CA LEU A 230 11.92 1.01 -4.45
C LEU A 230 12.18 -0.22 -3.58
N ALA A 231 11.35 -0.44 -2.54
CA ALA A 231 11.42 -1.61 -1.70
C ALA A 231 11.20 -2.90 -2.49
N ARG A 232 10.20 -2.94 -3.40
CA ARG A 232 9.95 -4.09 -4.28
C ARG A 232 11.13 -4.36 -5.21
N ARG A 233 11.70 -3.34 -5.84
CA ARG A 233 12.89 -3.51 -6.70
C ARG A 233 14.07 -4.09 -5.93
N ALA A 234 14.34 -3.58 -4.74
CA ALA A 234 15.39 -4.10 -3.87
C ALA A 234 15.12 -5.56 -3.47
N ALA A 235 13.88 -5.90 -3.10
CA ALA A 235 13.48 -7.26 -2.77
C ALA A 235 13.64 -8.20 -3.97
N LEU A 236 13.15 -7.83 -5.16
CA LEU A 236 13.32 -8.63 -6.37
C LEU A 236 14.79 -8.84 -6.74
N HIS A 237 15.63 -7.81 -6.58
CA HIS A 237 17.07 -7.94 -6.80
C HIS A 237 17.69 -8.97 -5.85
N ARG A 238 17.37 -8.90 -4.58
CA ARG A 238 17.87 -9.88 -3.57
C ARG A 238 17.35 -11.30 -3.82
N LEU A 239 16.08 -11.44 -4.19
CA LEU A 239 15.52 -12.73 -4.56
C LEU A 239 16.21 -13.30 -5.81
N HIS A 240 16.55 -12.45 -6.79
CA HIS A 240 17.31 -12.87 -7.96
C HIS A 240 18.71 -13.33 -7.59
N GLU A 241 19.42 -12.64 -6.71
CA GLU A 241 20.71 -13.07 -6.18
C GLU A 241 20.62 -14.41 -5.48
N LEU A 242 19.63 -14.62 -4.60
CA LEU A 242 19.38 -15.89 -3.94
C LEU A 242 19.08 -17.01 -4.94
N HIS A 243 18.26 -16.74 -5.95
CA HIS A 243 17.89 -17.71 -6.98
C HIS A 243 19.12 -18.11 -7.84
N ARG A 244 19.96 -17.14 -8.20
CA ARG A 244 21.23 -17.41 -8.92
C ARG A 244 22.17 -18.31 -8.14
N LEU A 245 22.29 -18.11 -6.84
CA LEU A 245 23.12 -18.97 -5.97
C LEU A 245 22.67 -20.44 -5.97
N HIS A 246 21.42 -20.70 -6.36
CA HIS A 246 20.83 -22.04 -6.47
C HIS A 246 20.65 -22.50 -7.93
N GLY A 247 21.34 -21.86 -8.87
CA GLY A 247 21.39 -22.28 -10.28
C GLY A 247 20.26 -21.75 -11.18
N GLY A 248 19.40 -20.86 -10.66
CA GLY A 248 18.32 -20.23 -11.45
C GLY A 248 18.83 -19.05 -12.29
N ALA A 249 18.39 -18.95 -13.55
CA ALA A 249 18.78 -17.85 -14.45
C ALA A 249 17.86 -16.64 -14.34
N GLU A 250 16.54 -16.87 -14.28
CA GLU A 250 15.51 -15.83 -14.25
C GLU A 250 14.53 -16.09 -13.10
N LEU A 251 13.94 -15.01 -12.56
CA LEU A 251 12.90 -15.15 -11.54
C LEU A 251 11.66 -15.83 -12.12
N PRO A 252 11.06 -16.79 -11.39
CA PRO A 252 9.82 -17.43 -11.79
C PRO A 252 8.70 -16.42 -12.05
N GLY A 253 7.99 -16.60 -13.17
CA GLY A 253 6.88 -15.73 -13.55
C GLY A 253 5.80 -15.65 -12.47
N ALA A 254 5.56 -16.73 -11.75
CA ALA A 254 4.58 -16.80 -10.66
C ALA A 254 4.85 -15.84 -9.48
N LEU A 255 6.03 -15.23 -9.38
CA LEU A 255 6.32 -14.14 -8.42
C LEU A 255 5.69 -12.80 -8.81
N PHE A 256 5.21 -12.68 -10.03
CA PHE A 256 4.69 -11.42 -10.56
C PHE A 256 3.17 -11.44 -10.62
N PRO A 257 2.51 -10.33 -10.26
CA PRO A 257 1.06 -10.25 -10.37
C PRO A 257 0.60 -10.29 -11.81
N VAL A 258 -0.56 -10.90 -12.03
CA VAL A 258 -1.24 -10.96 -13.32
C VAL A 258 -2.34 -9.92 -13.37
N LEU A 259 -2.43 -9.21 -14.47
CA LEU A 259 -3.54 -8.31 -14.73
C LEU A 259 -4.33 -8.83 -15.96
N ALA A 260 -5.53 -9.33 -15.69
CA ALA A 260 -6.42 -9.86 -16.72
C ALA A 260 -7.29 -8.75 -17.29
N VAL A 261 -7.55 -8.84 -18.60
CA VAL A 261 -8.54 -8.01 -19.28
C VAL A 261 -9.89 -8.73 -19.26
N THR A 262 -10.84 -8.19 -18.52
CA THR A 262 -12.19 -8.76 -18.34
C THR A 262 -13.26 -8.05 -19.19
N GLY A 263 -12.87 -6.93 -19.82
CA GLY A 263 -13.74 -6.11 -20.66
C GLY A 263 -12.95 -5.07 -21.44
N ALA A 264 -13.59 -4.00 -21.86
CA ALA A 264 -12.94 -2.88 -22.54
C ALA A 264 -12.46 -1.83 -21.51
N PRO A 265 -11.18 -1.83 -21.12
CA PRO A 265 -10.70 -0.89 -20.11
C PRO A 265 -10.62 0.54 -20.64
N ASP A 266 -10.83 1.52 -19.75
CA ASP A 266 -10.37 2.87 -20.02
C ASP A 266 -8.84 2.91 -19.85
N MET A 267 -8.14 2.77 -20.97
CA MET A 267 -6.68 2.65 -20.97
C MET A 267 -5.96 3.88 -20.40
N ARG A 268 -6.53 5.10 -20.62
CA ARG A 268 -5.95 6.35 -20.09
C ARG A 268 -6.13 6.43 -18.59
N MET A 269 -7.33 6.12 -18.11
CA MET A 269 -7.63 6.08 -16.69
C MET A 269 -6.79 5.00 -15.97
N ALA A 270 -6.69 3.80 -16.54
CA ALA A 270 -5.87 2.73 -15.98
C ALA A 270 -4.39 3.13 -15.82
N ALA A 271 -3.81 3.76 -16.84
CA ALA A 271 -2.44 4.26 -16.79
C ALA A 271 -2.27 5.40 -15.78
N ALA A 272 -3.26 6.29 -15.65
CA ALA A 272 -3.24 7.42 -14.71
C ALA A 272 -3.39 6.96 -13.25
N LEU A 273 -4.21 5.95 -12.99
CA LEU A 273 -4.43 5.39 -11.66
C LEU A 273 -3.24 4.56 -11.16
N CYS A 274 -2.38 4.04 -12.07
CA CYS A 274 -1.26 3.18 -11.68
C CYS A 274 -0.16 3.97 -10.94
N PRO A 275 0.03 3.78 -9.62
CA PRO A 275 0.97 4.58 -8.84
C PRO A 275 2.43 4.29 -9.18
N SER A 276 2.75 3.04 -9.52
CA SER A 276 4.11 2.60 -9.84
C SER A 276 4.48 2.78 -11.31
N GLY A 277 3.52 3.19 -12.17
CA GLY A 277 3.70 3.24 -13.62
C GLY A 277 3.93 1.85 -14.23
N ALA A 278 3.42 0.79 -13.59
CA ALA A 278 3.36 -0.54 -14.18
C ALA A 278 2.44 -0.57 -15.41
N LEU A 279 1.39 0.24 -15.40
CA LEU A 279 0.57 0.50 -16.57
C LEU A 279 1.00 1.79 -17.25
N SER A 280 1.14 1.74 -18.56
CA SER A 280 1.48 2.90 -19.38
C SER A 280 0.79 2.82 -20.72
N MET A 281 0.40 3.98 -21.25
CA MET A 281 -0.08 4.06 -22.63
C MET A 281 1.08 4.32 -23.59
N ARG A 282 1.04 3.63 -24.73
CA ARG A 282 1.85 3.94 -25.90
C ARG A 282 0.94 4.31 -27.04
N GLU A 283 1.18 5.49 -27.61
CA GLU A 283 0.53 5.98 -28.81
C GLU A 283 1.44 5.66 -29.98
N GLU A 284 1.08 4.64 -30.78
CA GLU A 284 1.80 4.23 -31.98
C GLU A 284 1.02 4.67 -33.23
N ALA A 285 1.64 4.66 -34.42
CA ALA A 285 1.02 5.20 -35.63
C ALA A 285 -0.34 4.56 -35.93
N ASP A 286 -0.47 3.28 -35.70
CA ASP A 286 -1.64 2.45 -36.02
C ASP A 286 -2.61 2.25 -34.85
N ALA A 287 -2.11 2.30 -33.61
CA ALA A 287 -2.92 1.98 -32.45
C ALA A 287 -2.40 2.63 -31.15
N ASP A 288 -3.32 2.84 -30.22
CA ASP A 288 -3.00 3.10 -28.82
C ASP A 288 -2.95 1.77 -28.09
N ARG A 289 -1.87 1.52 -27.33
CA ARG A 289 -1.65 0.27 -26.60
C ARG A 289 -1.51 0.53 -25.13
N LEU A 290 -2.18 -0.31 -24.33
CA LEU A 290 -1.98 -0.37 -22.88
C LEU A 290 -0.93 -1.41 -22.56
N ILE A 291 0.22 -0.96 -22.07
CA ILE A 291 1.37 -1.80 -21.72
C ILE A 291 1.41 -2.02 -20.21
N PHE A 292 1.58 -3.27 -19.81
CA PHE A 292 1.74 -3.69 -18.43
C PHE A 292 3.15 -4.24 -18.19
N ASP A 293 3.80 -3.74 -17.15
CA ASP A 293 5.10 -4.18 -16.65
C ASP A 293 4.90 -4.82 -15.27
N ALA A 294 4.85 -6.14 -15.24
CA ALA A 294 4.56 -6.91 -14.03
C ALA A 294 5.62 -6.71 -12.93
N ALA A 295 6.89 -6.47 -13.31
CA ALA A 295 7.97 -6.21 -12.34
C ALA A 295 7.77 -4.90 -11.55
N ARG A 296 7.01 -3.96 -12.11
CA ARG A 296 6.68 -2.68 -11.45
C ARG A 296 5.35 -2.73 -10.71
N CYS A 297 4.54 -3.75 -10.91
CA CYS A 297 3.23 -3.84 -10.31
C CYS A 297 3.31 -4.09 -8.80
N LEU A 298 2.60 -3.28 -8.02
CA LEU A 298 2.50 -3.37 -6.55
C LEU A 298 1.30 -4.20 -6.09
N ALA A 299 0.55 -4.80 -7.02
CA ALA A 299 -0.68 -5.53 -6.73
C ALA A 299 -1.70 -4.73 -5.89
N CYS A 300 -1.76 -3.40 -6.09
CA CYS A 300 -2.57 -2.50 -5.27
C CYS A 300 -4.05 -2.40 -5.71
N GLY A 301 -4.44 -3.01 -6.83
CA GLY A 301 -5.81 -3.00 -7.35
C GLY A 301 -6.31 -1.66 -7.92
N ALA A 302 -5.54 -0.57 -7.83
CA ALA A 302 -6.01 0.77 -8.23
C ALA A 302 -6.50 0.86 -9.68
N CYS A 303 -5.95 0.05 -10.58
CA CYS A 303 -6.31 0.01 -12.00
C CYS A 303 -7.68 -0.61 -12.27
N GLU A 304 -8.24 -1.39 -11.34
CA GLU A 304 -9.56 -2.01 -11.49
C GLU A 304 -10.68 -0.96 -11.56
N ALA A 305 -10.48 0.21 -10.93
CA ALA A 305 -11.40 1.34 -11.01
C ALA A 305 -11.56 1.92 -12.43
N ALA A 306 -10.64 1.61 -13.36
CA ALA A 306 -10.79 1.99 -14.77
C ALA A 306 -11.77 1.09 -15.53
N GLY A 307 -12.28 0.02 -14.89
CA GLY A 307 -13.13 -1.00 -15.49
C GLY A 307 -12.38 -1.92 -16.45
N GLY A 308 -12.93 -3.10 -16.69
CA GLY A 308 -12.41 -4.07 -17.67
C GLY A 308 -11.03 -4.64 -17.36
N LEU A 309 -10.51 -4.44 -16.15
CA LEU A 309 -9.26 -5.00 -15.64
C LEU A 309 -9.52 -5.67 -14.30
N ALA A 310 -8.87 -6.81 -14.06
CA ALA A 310 -8.91 -7.49 -12.77
C ALA A 310 -7.52 -8.02 -12.41
N LEU A 311 -7.09 -7.71 -11.18
CA LEU A 311 -5.88 -8.27 -10.62
C LEU A 311 -6.14 -9.72 -10.23
N GLN A 312 -5.28 -10.60 -10.69
CA GLN A 312 -5.37 -12.03 -10.37
C GLN A 312 -4.19 -12.46 -9.52
N PRO A 313 -4.35 -13.49 -8.68
CA PRO A 313 -3.22 -14.16 -8.07
C PRO A 313 -2.20 -14.57 -9.15
N SER A 314 -0.93 -14.51 -8.80
CA SER A 314 0.14 -15.00 -9.68
C SER A 314 -0.12 -16.46 -10.05
N GLY A 315 0.10 -16.81 -11.32
CA GLY A 315 -0.14 -18.14 -11.86
C GLY A 315 0.96 -18.61 -12.79
N GLU A 316 0.91 -19.88 -13.18
CA GLU A 316 1.83 -20.44 -14.19
C GLU A 316 1.69 -19.67 -15.51
N GLY A 317 2.82 -19.39 -16.16
CA GLY A 317 2.86 -18.71 -17.45
C GLY A 317 2.99 -17.19 -17.40
N THR A 318 3.10 -16.59 -16.22
CA THR A 318 3.40 -15.15 -16.11
C THR A 318 4.87 -14.88 -16.40
N HIS A 319 5.14 -13.70 -16.97
CA HIS A 319 6.50 -13.27 -17.30
C HIS A 319 6.80 -11.93 -16.62
N ALA A 320 8.06 -11.75 -16.22
CA ALA A 320 8.56 -10.48 -15.69
C ALA A 320 8.55 -9.33 -16.73
N GLY A 321 8.29 -9.65 -17.98
CA GLY A 321 8.37 -8.73 -19.11
C GLY A 321 7.18 -7.78 -19.25
N LYS A 322 7.29 -6.91 -20.24
CA LYS A 322 6.20 -6.01 -20.64
C LYS A 322 5.22 -6.72 -21.56
N LEU A 323 3.96 -6.64 -21.23
CA LEU A 323 2.86 -7.22 -22.00
C LEU A 323 1.94 -6.13 -22.54
N THR A 324 1.44 -6.31 -23.76
CA THR A 324 0.34 -5.49 -24.29
C THR A 324 -0.98 -6.10 -23.81
N LEU A 325 -1.68 -5.41 -22.93
CA LEU A 325 -2.98 -5.86 -22.39
C LEU A 325 -4.14 -5.54 -23.32
N ALA A 326 -4.13 -4.36 -23.89
CA ALA A 326 -5.20 -3.90 -24.79
C ALA A 326 -4.62 -3.04 -25.89
N SER A 327 -5.25 -3.08 -27.06
CA SER A 327 -4.91 -2.26 -28.21
C SER A 327 -6.18 -1.68 -28.80
N ARG A 328 -6.17 -0.39 -29.15
CA ARG A 328 -7.27 0.26 -29.89
C ARG A 328 -6.72 0.90 -31.14
N PRO A 329 -7.32 0.68 -32.31
CA PRO A 329 -6.92 1.37 -33.52
C PRO A 329 -6.94 2.89 -33.29
N ALA A 330 -5.95 3.58 -33.82
CA ALA A 330 -5.93 5.02 -33.81
C ALA A 330 -6.25 5.55 -35.21
N ALA A 331 -6.94 6.68 -35.28
CA ALA A 331 -7.27 7.36 -36.51
C ALA A 331 -7.17 8.87 -36.34
N ASP A 332 -6.89 9.57 -37.42
CA ASP A 332 -6.93 11.02 -37.44
C ASP A 332 -8.37 11.50 -37.63
N CYS A 333 -8.81 12.42 -36.79
CA CYS A 333 -10.12 13.02 -36.91
C CYS A 333 -10.22 13.78 -38.25
N PRO A 334 -11.17 13.46 -39.13
CA PRO A 334 -11.28 14.12 -40.44
C PRO A 334 -11.57 15.62 -40.32
N ARG A 335 -12.07 16.08 -39.19
CA ARG A 335 -12.43 17.49 -38.96
C ARG A 335 -11.29 18.32 -38.41
N CYS A 336 -10.63 17.87 -37.32
CA CYS A 336 -9.57 18.65 -36.65
C CYS A 336 -8.18 18.05 -36.83
N ARG A 337 -8.04 16.92 -37.50
CA ARG A 337 -6.80 16.16 -37.73
C ARG A 337 -6.08 15.74 -36.46
N ARG A 338 -6.75 15.83 -35.30
CA ARG A 338 -6.22 15.29 -34.06
C ARG A 338 -6.39 13.79 -34.05
N ARG A 339 -5.35 13.10 -33.66
CA ARG A 339 -5.37 11.67 -33.44
C ARG A 339 -6.34 11.32 -32.30
N PHE A 340 -7.11 10.25 -32.47
CA PHE A 340 -7.99 9.69 -31.46
C PHE A 340 -8.18 8.20 -31.67
N ALA A 341 -8.57 7.48 -30.61
CA ALA A 341 -8.96 6.08 -30.71
C ALA A 341 -10.47 6.01 -30.90
N PRO A 342 -10.97 5.68 -32.12
CA PRO A 342 -12.41 5.65 -32.37
C PRO A 342 -13.07 4.51 -31.61
N ARG A 343 -14.25 4.78 -31.07
CA ARG A 343 -15.18 3.75 -30.57
C ARG A 343 -15.96 3.20 -31.74
N ALA A 344 -16.64 2.05 -31.54
CA ALA A 344 -17.48 1.47 -32.58
C ALA A 344 -18.48 2.51 -33.11
N GLY A 345 -18.42 2.79 -34.42
CA GLY A 345 -19.25 3.75 -35.11
C GLY A 345 -18.84 5.24 -34.96
N GLN A 346 -17.80 5.55 -34.20
CA GLN A 346 -17.30 6.92 -34.03
C GLN A 346 -16.41 7.35 -35.19
N ARG A 347 -16.78 8.43 -35.90
CA ARG A 347 -16.05 8.94 -37.08
C ARG A 347 -15.22 10.19 -36.76
N ILE A 348 -15.58 10.96 -35.73
CA ILE A 348 -14.89 12.18 -35.31
C ILE A 348 -14.52 12.09 -33.83
N CYS A 349 -13.48 12.81 -33.41
CA CYS A 349 -13.02 12.79 -32.03
C CYS A 349 -14.05 13.39 -31.07
N ASP A 350 -13.95 13.02 -29.79
CA ASP A 350 -14.89 13.49 -28.74
C ASP A 350 -14.95 15.03 -28.65
N GLY A 351 -13.85 15.74 -28.91
CA GLY A 351 -13.84 17.20 -28.97
C GLY A 351 -14.74 17.75 -30.06
N CYS A 352 -14.57 17.24 -31.29
CA CYS A 352 -15.41 17.66 -32.42
C CYS A 352 -16.87 17.23 -32.25
N HIS A 353 -17.14 16.12 -31.59
CA HIS A 353 -18.50 15.69 -31.28
C HIS A 353 -19.17 16.64 -30.28
N LYS A 354 -18.45 17.02 -29.21
CA LYS A 354 -18.95 18.04 -28.26
C LYS A 354 -19.21 19.39 -28.90
N ASP A 355 -18.34 19.81 -29.82
CA ASP A 355 -18.55 21.07 -30.56
C ASP A 355 -19.80 20.99 -31.42
N ASP A 356 -20.11 19.83 -32.03
CA ASP A 356 -21.34 19.63 -32.80
C ASP A 356 -22.59 19.64 -31.90
N ASP A 357 -22.51 18.97 -30.74
CA ASP A 357 -23.60 18.97 -29.75
C ASP A 357 -23.90 20.40 -29.22
N LEU A 358 -22.85 21.15 -28.87
CA LEU A 358 -22.99 22.56 -28.43
C LEU A 358 -23.55 23.44 -29.54
N ALA A 359 -23.08 23.26 -30.79
CA ALA A 359 -23.64 24.01 -31.93
C ALA A 359 -25.10 23.65 -32.18
N ALA A 360 -25.47 22.36 -32.10
CA ALA A 360 -26.84 21.93 -32.23
C ALA A 360 -27.74 22.48 -31.13
N GLU A 361 -27.24 22.55 -29.92
CA GLU A 361 -27.95 23.13 -28.77
C GLU A 361 -28.14 24.63 -28.93
N ALA A 362 -27.08 25.37 -29.36
CA ALA A 362 -27.10 26.80 -29.58
C ALA A 362 -28.11 27.25 -30.66
N ILE A 363 -28.32 26.43 -31.70
CA ILE A 363 -29.27 26.69 -32.77
C ILE A 363 -30.64 26.05 -32.54
N GLY A 364 -30.89 25.51 -31.33
CA GLY A 364 -32.20 24.97 -30.94
C GLY A 364 -32.62 23.68 -31.66
N LEU A 365 -31.68 22.98 -32.33
CA LEU A 365 -31.94 21.76 -33.06
C LEU A 365 -31.94 20.50 -32.17
N THR A 366 -31.70 20.62 -30.88
CA THR A 366 -31.82 19.53 -29.95
C THR A 366 -33.28 19.15 -29.75
N ARG A 367 -33.74 18.11 -30.40
CA ARG A 367 -34.98 17.43 -30.03
C ARG A 367 -34.88 17.04 -28.55
N ARG A 368 -35.76 17.65 -27.71
CA ARG A 368 -36.03 17.14 -26.36
C ARG A 368 -36.26 15.66 -26.47
N ARG A 369 -35.38 14.86 -25.87
CA ARG A 369 -35.70 13.44 -25.59
C ARG A 369 -36.97 13.45 -24.74
N GLN A 370 -38.11 13.14 -25.34
CA GLN A 370 -39.30 12.85 -24.59
C GLN A 370 -39.00 11.63 -23.72
N VAL A 371 -38.93 11.87 -22.43
CA VAL A 371 -38.98 10.79 -21.44
C VAL A 371 -40.39 10.22 -21.55
N PRO A 372 -40.58 8.95 -21.87
CA PRO A 372 -41.89 8.36 -21.83
C PRO A 372 -42.34 8.36 -20.38
N HIS A 373 -43.35 9.17 -20.04
CA HIS A 373 -44.11 8.97 -18.83
C HIS A 373 -44.81 7.63 -18.92
N GLY A 374 -44.30 6.65 -18.16
CA GLY A 374 -44.94 5.37 -18.00
C GLY A 374 -46.28 5.53 -17.31
N ALA A 375 -47.30 4.91 -17.88
CA ALA A 375 -48.56 4.58 -17.24
C ALA A 375 -48.40 3.43 -16.24
#